data_ea2af348ebb956a4a25a8d9fcb791f09
#
_entry.id   ea2af348ebb956a4a25a8d9fcb791f09
#
_cell.length_a   1.000
_cell.length_b   1.000
_cell.length_c   1.000
_cell.angle_alpha   90.00
_cell.angle_beta   90.00
_cell.angle_gamma   90.00
#
_symmetry.space_group_name_H-M   'P 1'
#
loop_
_entity.id
_entity.type
_entity.pdbx_description
1 polymer ?
#
loop_
_entity_poly.entity_id
_entity_poly.type
_entity_poly.pdbx_seq_one_letter_code
_entity_poly.pdbx_strand_id
1 'polypeptide(L)'
;MRPERLRISAFGPYAGEEDMDFSVLENHTLFLICGPTGAGKSTILDAMCYALYGKTSGAVRSGEDLRSNYVGYDRKTYVEFDFAIGDRHYRICRSPTQLLERQKGDRSKPVEHKGKADFYEIDEEGREKAHITSKGVDSAVEELLGVGLEQFRQIILLPQGDFRKLLLADSSDRQKIMEQLFQTGIYLAFEKKLQEETKKLESDYEPVSYTHLRAHE
;
A
#
# COMPACT_ATOMS: atom_id res chain seq x y z
N MET A 1 3.65 0.99 11.51
CA MET A 1 4.28 -0.17 10.84
C MET A 1 5.78 0.02 10.84
N ARG A 2 6.55 -0.98 11.27
CA ARG A 2 8.02 -0.98 11.29
C ARG A 2 8.51 -2.11 10.39
N PRO A 3 9.33 -1.86 9.37
CA PRO A 3 9.93 -2.91 8.56
C PRO A 3 10.95 -3.68 9.41
N GLU A 4 11.03 -5.00 9.23
CA GLU A 4 11.96 -5.87 9.94
C GLU A 4 12.89 -6.59 8.98
N ARG A 5 12.35 -7.17 7.89
CA ARG A 5 13.14 -7.88 6.90
C ARG A 5 12.47 -7.84 5.54
N LEU A 6 13.24 -7.66 4.50
CA LEU A 6 12.77 -7.73 3.11
C LEU A 6 13.66 -8.68 2.33
N ARG A 7 13.07 -9.75 1.81
CA ARG A 7 13.72 -10.66 0.86
C ARG A 7 13.10 -10.50 -0.50
N ILE A 8 13.95 -10.33 -1.50
CA ILE A 8 13.54 -10.19 -2.90
C ILE A 8 14.36 -11.15 -3.76
N SER A 9 13.74 -11.74 -4.76
CA SER A 9 14.39 -12.61 -5.73
C SER A 9 13.96 -12.25 -7.13
N ALA A 10 14.91 -12.12 -8.03
CA ALA A 10 14.69 -11.82 -9.45
C ALA A 10 13.70 -10.65 -9.68
N PHE A 11 13.87 -9.55 -8.94
CA PHE A 11 12.93 -8.42 -8.89
C PHE A 11 13.59 -7.12 -9.37
N GLY A 12 13.07 -6.52 -10.43
CA GLY A 12 13.62 -5.30 -11.03
C GLY A 12 15.10 -5.42 -11.39
N PRO A 13 16.00 -4.56 -10.87
CA PRO A 13 17.43 -4.63 -11.13
C PRO A 13 18.13 -5.77 -10.38
N TYR A 14 17.49 -6.38 -9.40
CA TYR A 14 18.05 -7.45 -8.59
C TYR A 14 17.89 -8.79 -9.30
N ALA A 15 18.98 -9.32 -9.84
CA ALA A 15 19.00 -10.62 -10.52
C ALA A 15 19.05 -11.80 -9.54
N GLY A 16 19.66 -11.56 -8.38
CA GLY A 16 19.85 -12.55 -7.33
C GLY A 16 18.70 -12.63 -6.35
N GLU A 17 18.99 -13.25 -5.23
CA GLU A 17 18.22 -13.18 -4.01
C GLU A 17 18.94 -12.22 -3.08
N GLU A 18 18.22 -11.20 -2.63
CA GLU A 18 18.74 -10.19 -1.71
C GLU A 18 17.93 -10.27 -0.42
N ASP A 19 18.63 -10.19 0.69
CA ASP A 19 18.07 -10.26 2.03
C ASP A 19 18.49 -9.01 2.81
N MET A 20 17.53 -8.17 3.12
CA MET A 20 17.72 -6.88 3.78
C MET A 20 17.13 -6.94 5.18
N ASP A 21 18.00 -6.90 6.17
CA ASP A 21 17.63 -6.87 7.58
C ASP A 21 17.55 -5.40 8.06
N PHE A 22 16.34 -4.98 8.43
CA PHE A 22 16.08 -3.65 8.98
C PHE A 22 16.15 -3.61 10.51
N SER A 23 16.36 -4.73 11.19
CA SER A 23 16.51 -4.76 12.67
C SER A 23 17.68 -3.93 13.14
N VAL A 24 18.72 -3.80 12.31
CA VAL A 24 19.87 -2.91 12.56
C VAL A 24 19.48 -1.43 12.70
N LEU A 25 18.28 -1.06 12.28
CA LEU A 25 17.75 0.31 12.31
C LEU A 25 16.78 0.55 13.49
N GLU A 26 16.54 -0.43 14.35
CA GLU A 26 15.53 -0.37 15.43
C GLU A 26 15.62 0.88 16.32
N ASN A 27 16.83 1.37 16.55
CA ASN A 27 17.09 2.53 17.40
C ASN A 27 17.20 3.85 16.60
N HIS A 28 16.96 3.82 15.30
CA HIS A 28 17.07 4.98 14.43
C HIS A 28 15.72 5.37 13.84
N THR A 29 15.31 6.62 14.04
CA THR A 29 14.07 7.17 13.48
C THR A 29 14.23 7.66 12.05
N LEU A 30 15.47 7.83 11.60
CA LEU A 30 15.81 8.29 10.25
C LEU A 30 16.99 7.49 9.71
N PHE A 31 16.90 7.02 8.47
CA PHE A 31 17.99 6.37 7.75
C PHE A 31 18.01 6.80 6.29
N LEU A 32 19.15 6.62 5.64
CA LEU A 32 19.38 6.99 4.25
C LEU A 32 19.84 5.80 3.43
N ILE A 33 19.16 5.52 2.32
CA ILE A 33 19.56 4.52 1.34
C ILE A 33 20.39 5.22 0.26
N CYS A 34 21.70 4.97 0.24
CA CYS A 34 22.65 5.57 -0.70
C CYS A 34 23.06 4.58 -1.81
N GLY A 35 23.45 5.11 -2.95
CA GLY A 35 23.98 4.33 -4.07
C GLY A 35 23.85 5.07 -5.40
N PRO A 36 24.50 4.60 -6.47
CA PRO A 36 24.43 5.21 -7.79
C PRO A 36 23.02 5.16 -8.39
N THR A 37 22.77 5.98 -9.41
CA THR A 37 21.50 5.94 -10.16
C THR A 37 21.35 4.57 -10.82
N GLY A 38 20.15 4.00 -10.77
CA GLY A 38 19.90 2.64 -11.30
C GLY A 38 20.23 1.48 -10.36
N ALA A 39 20.84 1.73 -9.19
CA ALA A 39 21.20 0.68 -8.23
C ALA A 39 20.00 0.01 -7.51
N GLY A 40 18.76 0.37 -7.82
CA GLY A 40 17.59 -0.27 -7.23
C GLY A 40 17.07 0.33 -5.93
N LYS A 41 17.55 1.50 -5.50
CA LYS A 41 17.10 2.14 -4.24
C LYS A 41 15.57 2.27 -4.14
N SER A 42 14.92 2.79 -5.17
CA SER A 42 13.46 2.91 -5.22
C SER A 42 12.76 1.55 -5.34
N THR A 43 13.45 0.56 -5.91
CA THR A 43 12.93 -0.80 -6.06
C THR A 43 12.72 -1.50 -4.70
N ILE A 44 13.47 -1.12 -3.66
CA ILE A 44 13.25 -1.59 -2.29
C ILE A 44 11.85 -1.17 -1.82
N LEU A 45 11.50 0.10 -2.02
CA LEU A 45 10.17 0.63 -1.67
C LEU A 45 9.06 0.04 -2.57
N ASP A 46 9.35 -0.16 -3.87
CA ASP A 46 8.46 -0.84 -4.80
C ASP A 46 8.19 -2.29 -4.35
N ALA A 47 9.20 -2.99 -3.85
CA ALA A 47 9.07 -4.36 -3.34
C ALA A 47 8.19 -4.41 -2.09
N MET A 48 8.38 -3.50 -1.13
CA MET A 48 7.52 -3.40 0.05
C MET A 48 6.06 -3.13 -0.33
N CYS A 49 5.84 -2.16 -1.24
CA CYS A 49 4.51 -1.82 -1.73
C CYS A 49 3.87 -3.01 -2.47
N TYR A 50 4.64 -3.71 -3.30
CA TYR A 50 4.20 -4.90 -4.01
C TYR A 50 3.86 -6.04 -3.06
N ALA A 51 4.66 -6.29 -2.04
CA ALA A 51 4.35 -7.29 -1.03
C ALA A 51 2.99 -7.01 -0.38
N LEU A 52 2.76 -5.78 0.07
CA LEU A 52 1.54 -5.40 0.77
C LEU A 52 0.30 -5.40 -0.14
N TYR A 53 0.36 -4.77 -1.31
CA TYR A 53 -0.81 -4.47 -2.15
C TYR A 53 -0.81 -5.14 -3.54
N GLY A 54 0.23 -5.91 -3.89
CA GLY A 54 0.35 -6.54 -5.22
C GLY A 54 0.62 -5.55 -6.37
N LYS A 55 0.92 -4.29 -6.05
CA LYS A 55 1.22 -3.22 -7.01
C LYS A 55 2.43 -2.42 -6.54
N THR A 56 3.19 -1.82 -7.47
CA THR A 56 4.36 -0.99 -7.13
C THR A 56 3.97 0.41 -6.66
N SER A 57 4.95 1.15 -6.14
CA SER A 57 4.79 2.55 -5.72
C SER A 57 4.43 3.48 -6.89
N GLY A 58 4.89 3.18 -8.12
CA GLY A 58 4.59 3.93 -9.34
C GLY A 58 3.43 3.33 -10.14
N ALA A 59 2.71 4.17 -10.88
CA ALA A 59 1.57 3.75 -11.71
C ALA A 59 1.97 2.96 -12.99
N VAL A 60 3.26 2.83 -13.28
CA VAL A 60 3.77 2.44 -14.61
C VAL A 60 4.12 0.95 -14.72
N ARG A 61 4.33 0.24 -13.60
CA ARG A 61 4.78 -1.17 -13.65
C ARG A 61 3.67 -2.12 -13.22
N SER A 62 3.31 -3.05 -14.10
CA SER A 62 2.41 -4.16 -13.80
C SER A 62 3.17 -5.35 -13.18
N GLY A 63 2.46 -6.35 -12.67
CA GLY A 63 3.08 -7.52 -12.02
C GLY A 63 4.09 -8.27 -12.90
N GLU A 64 3.92 -8.27 -14.22
CA GLU A 64 4.83 -8.91 -15.18
C GLU A 64 6.13 -8.12 -15.35
N ASP A 65 6.07 -6.79 -15.30
CA ASP A 65 7.22 -5.89 -15.43
C ASP A 65 8.13 -5.88 -14.18
N LEU A 66 7.74 -6.59 -13.13
CA LEU A 66 8.49 -6.66 -11.87
C LEU A 66 9.63 -7.68 -11.92
N ARG A 67 9.53 -8.66 -12.82
CA ARG A 67 10.57 -9.66 -13.00
C ARG A 67 11.82 -9.02 -13.53
N SER A 68 12.97 -9.42 -12.99
CA SER A 68 14.25 -8.96 -13.48
C SER A 68 14.49 -9.45 -14.92
N ASN A 69 14.90 -8.55 -15.80
CA ASN A 69 15.29 -8.87 -17.17
C ASN A 69 16.67 -9.55 -17.26
N TYR A 70 17.39 -9.65 -16.13
CA TYR A 70 18.73 -10.24 -16.06
C TYR A 70 18.72 -11.72 -15.69
N VAL A 71 17.52 -12.35 -15.56
CA VAL A 71 17.38 -13.77 -15.17
C VAL A 71 16.60 -14.56 -16.19
N GLY A 72 16.97 -15.84 -16.35
CA GLY A 72 16.25 -16.82 -17.14
C GLY A 72 14.98 -17.33 -16.43
N TYR A 73 14.39 -18.40 -16.95
CA TYR A 73 13.20 -19.05 -16.38
C TYR A 73 13.52 -19.98 -15.19
N ASP A 74 14.79 -20.15 -14.86
CA ASP A 74 15.32 -20.99 -13.78
C ASP A 74 15.06 -20.38 -12.39
N ARG A 75 14.91 -19.06 -12.31
CA ARG A 75 14.77 -18.34 -11.03
C ARG A 75 13.36 -17.78 -10.85
N LYS A 76 12.78 -18.04 -9.68
CA LYS A 76 11.45 -17.51 -9.31
C LYS A 76 11.57 -16.07 -8.83
N THR A 77 10.65 -15.22 -9.30
CA THR A 77 10.45 -13.88 -8.77
C THR A 77 9.50 -13.94 -7.57
N TYR A 78 9.93 -13.40 -6.44
CA TYR A 78 9.09 -13.24 -5.25
C TYR A 78 9.60 -12.10 -4.38
N VAL A 79 8.72 -11.62 -3.54
CA VAL A 79 9.00 -10.69 -2.44
C VAL A 79 8.45 -11.28 -1.17
N GLU A 80 9.26 -11.31 -0.12
CA GLU A 80 8.86 -11.62 1.24
C GLU A 80 9.18 -10.42 2.12
N PHE A 81 8.20 -9.95 2.88
CA PHE A 81 8.33 -8.77 3.71
C PHE A 81 7.83 -9.06 5.12
N ASP A 82 8.74 -8.95 6.09
CA ASP A 82 8.44 -9.04 7.52
C ASP A 82 8.33 -7.64 8.10
N PHE A 83 7.29 -7.39 8.88
CA PHE A 83 7.03 -6.10 9.50
C PHE A 83 6.26 -6.24 10.82
N ALA A 84 6.41 -5.26 11.69
CA ALA A 84 5.67 -5.19 12.96
C ALA A 84 4.67 -4.02 13.00
N ILE A 85 3.57 -4.25 13.71
CA ILE A 85 2.60 -3.22 14.11
C ILE A 85 2.34 -3.38 15.61
N GLY A 86 2.80 -2.40 16.39
CA GLY A 86 2.88 -2.57 17.84
C GLY A 86 3.78 -3.74 18.17
N ASP A 87 3.27 -4.67 18.97
CA ASP A 87 3.99 -5.88 19.44
C ASP A 87 3.66 -7.12 18.59
N ARG A 88 2.95 -6.95 17.47
CA ARG A 88 2.58 -8.06 16.59
C ARG A 88 3.43 -8.05 15.34
N HIS A 89 3.91 -9.22 14.95
CA HIS A 89 4.78 -9.43 13.80
C HIS A 89 4.04 -10.15 12.68
N TYR A 90 4.33 -9.74 11.46
CA TYR A 90 3.66 -10.22 10.26
C TYR A 90 4.66 -10.52 9.16
N ARG A 91 4.36 -11.53 8.36
CA ARG A 91 5.07 -11.87 7.12
C ARG A 91 4.12 -11.91 5.96
N ILE A 92 4.48 -11.28 4.88
CA ILE A 92 3.77 -11.36 3.61
C ILE A 92 4.71 -11.86 2.52
N CYS A 93 4.29 -12.93 1.82
CA CYS A 93 5.01 -13.49 0.68
C CYS A 93 4.18 -13.29 -0.57
N ARG A 94 4.73 -12.68 -1.61
CA ARG A 94 4.02 -12.46 -2.87
C ARG A 94 4.91 -12.78 -4.07
N SER A 95 4.34 -13.48 -5.06
CA SER A 95 4.98 -13.72 -6.35
C SER A 95 4.02 -13.34 -7.48
N PRO A 96 4.50 -12.69 -8.57
CA PRO A 96 3.68 -12.40 -9.74
C PRO A 96 3.39 -13.67 -10.54
N THR A 97 2.44 -13.57 -11.47
CA THR A 97 2.32 -14.55 -12.55
C THR A 97 3.59 -14.47 -13.39
N GLN A 98 4.23 -15.60 -13.64
CA GLN A 98 5.54 -15.66 -14.28
C GLN A 98 5.76 -16.99 -15.00
N LEU A 99 6.60 -16.95 -16.03
CA LEU A 99 7.08 -18.15 -16.70
C LEU A 99 8.29 -18.71 -15.97
N LEU A 100 8.25 -19.98 -15.65
CA LEU A 100 9.37 -20.69 -15.03
C LEU A 100 9.70 -21.97 -15.81
N GLU A 101 10.92 -22.42 -15.65
CA GLU A 101 11.40 -23.69 -16.20
C GLU A 101 10.57 -24.88 -15.67
N ARG A 102 10.30 -25.84 -16.52
CA ARG A 102 9.62 -27.06 -16.08
C ARG A 102 10.52 -27.86 -15.14
N GLN A 103 9.98 -28.28 -14.03
CA GLN A 103 10.68 -29.17 -13.09
C GLN A 103 10.78 -30.61 -13.63
N LYS A 104 9.85 -31.04 -14.51
CA LYS A 104 9.80 -32.37 -15.12
C LYS A 104 9.51 -32.26 -16.62
N GLY A 105 10.22 -33.03 -17.45
CA GLY A 105 10.04 -33.06 -18.91
C GLY A 105 10.95 -32.09 -19.66
N ASP A 106 10.48 -31.59 -20.81
CA ASP A 106 11.25 -30.70 -21.66
C ASP A 106 11.40 -29.31 -21.03
N ARG A 107 12.59 -29.00 -20.54
CA ARG A 107 12.95 -27.75 -19.87
C ARG A 107 13.01 -26.54 -20.81
N SER A 108 13.06 -26.77 -22.12
CA SER A 108 13.10 -25.70 -23.10
C SER A 108 11.76 -24.95 -23.22
N LYS A 109 10.68 -25.52 -22.66
CA LYS A 109 9.34 -24.94 -22.70
C LYS A 109 8.93 -24.46 -21.32
N PRO A 110 9.05 -23.17 -21.03
CA PRO A 110 8.63 -22.60 -19.74
C PRO A 110 7.12 -22.80 -19.53
N VAL A 111 6.74 -22.87 -18.27
CA VAL A 111 5.33 -23.02 -17.82
C VAL A 111 4.93 -21.79 -17.02
N GLU A 112 3.72 -21.31 -17.27
CA GLU A 112 3.15 -20.23 -16.51
C GLU A 112 2.80 -20.69 -15.09
N HIS A 113 3.36 -19.98 -14.13
CA HIS A 113 3.01 -20.07 -12.71
C HIS A 113 2.18 -18.86 -12.33
N LYS A 114 0.95 -19.11 -11.88
CA LYS A 114 0.04 -18.06 -11.41
C LYS A 114 0.62 -17.34 -10.19
N GLY A 115 0.37 -16.06 -10.11
CA GLY A 115 0.71 -15.25 -8.95
C GLY A 115 0.10 -15.80 -7.66
N LYS A 116 0.84 -15.68 -6.56
CA LYS A 116 0.41 -16.09 -5.23
C LYS A 116 0.67 -14.99 -4.23
N ALA A 117 -0.17 -14.92 -3.21
CA ALA A 117 0.04 -14.10 -2.04
C ALA A 117 -0.31 -14.91 -0.80
N ASP A 118 0.56 -14.89 0.18
CA ASP A 118 0.38 -15.55 1.47
C ASP A 118 0.70 -14.54 2.57
N PHE A 119 -0.14 -14.45 3.59
CA PHE A 119 0.00 -13.52 4.69
C PHE A 119 -0.07 -14.27 6.01
N TYR A 120 0.90 -14.04 6.87
CA TYR A 120 1.08 -14.73 8.15
C TYR A 120 1.16 -13.73 9.29
N GLU A 121 0.55 -14.06 10.42
CA GLU A 121 0.98 -13.56 11.71
C GLU A 121 2.07 -14.50 12.23
N ILE A 122 3.20 -13.96 12.66
CA ILE A 122 4.36 -14.72 13.14
C ILE A 122 4.67 -14.36 14.59
N ASP A 123 5.40 -15.21 15.28
CA ASP A 123 5.98 -14.90 16.60
C ASP A 123 7.36 -14.24 16.45
N GLU A 124 7.97 -13.89 17.59
CA GLU A 124 9.31 -13.27 17.61
C GLU A 124 10.40 -14.18 17.03
N GLU A 125 10.21 -15.50 17.05
CA GLU A 125 11.09 -16.47 16.42
C GLU A 125 10.77 -16.71 14.94
N GLY A 126 9.78 -16.01 14.39
CA GLY A 126 9.38 -16.10 12.97
C GLY A 126 8.52 -17.32 12.63
N ARG A 127 7.94 -18.02 13.64
CA ARG A 127 7.04 -19.16 13.43
C ARG A 127 5.63 -18.66 13.14
N GLU A 128 4.97 -19.30 12.19
CA GLU A 128 3.63 -18.95 11.73
C GLU A 128 2.56 -19.26 12.81
N LYS A 129 1.76 -18.27 13.17
CA LYS A 129 0.60 -18.40 14.08
C LYS A 129 -0.72 -18.49 13.33
N ALA A 130 -0.89 -17.63 12.31
CA ALA A 130 -2.09 -17.59 11.49
C ALA A 130 -1.71 -17.38 10.02
N HIS A 131 -2.49 -17.93 9.10
CA HIS A 131 -2.22 -17.90 7.66
C HIS A 131 -3.46 -17.52 6.86
N ILE A 132 -3.33 -16.57 5.95
CA ILE A 132 -4.33 -16.15 4.98
C ILE A 132 -3.74 -16.31 3.58
N THR A 133 -4.46 -16.97 2.69
CA THR A 133 -4.03 -17.18 1.31
C THR A 133 -4.70 -16.23 0.33
N SER A 134 -4.14 -16.12 -0.83
CA SER A 134 -4.38 -15.21 -1.98
C SER A 134 -5.72 -14.45 -2.03
N LYS A 135 -6.84 -15.08 -1.74
CA LYS A 135 -8.17 -14.44 -1.89
C LYS A 135 -8.53 -13.43 -0.79
N GLY A 136 -7.80 -13.44 0.33
CA GLY A 136 -8.10 -12.58 1.47
C GLY A 136 -6.96 -11.63 1.84
N VAL A 137 -5.79 -11.79 1.22
CA VAL A 137 -4.57 -11.07 1.61
C VAL A 137 -4.72 -9.55 1.46
N ASP A 138 -5.23 -9.08 0.32
CA ASP A 138 -5.35 -7.64 0.05
C ASP A 138 -6.28 -6.97 1.06
N SER A 139 -7.46 -7.58 1.31
CA SER A 139 -8.41 -7.07 2.30
C SER A 139 -7.86 -7.13 3.72
N ALA A 140 -7.13 -8.19 4.08
CA ALA A 140 -6.53 -8.33 5.40
C ALA A 140 -5.43 -7.28 5.64
N VAL A 141 -4.63 -6.98 4.63
CA VAL A 141 -3.60 -5.94 4.69
C VAL A 141 -4.24 -4.55 4.82
N GLU A 142 -5.28 -4.25 4.03
CA GLU A 142 -5.99 -2.97 4.12
C GLU A 142 -6.67 -2.78 5.48
N GLU A 143 -7.30 -3.83 6.01
CA GLU A 143 -7.93 -3.80 7.34
C GLU A 143 -6.88 -3.61 8.45
N LEU A 144 -5.74 -4.33 8.36
CA LEU A 144 -4.67 -4.26 9.34
C LEU A 144 -3.97 -2.89 9.35
N LEU A 145 -3.69 -2.31 8.17
CA LEU A 145 -3.00 -1.04 8.03
C LEU A 145 -3.94 0.17 8.16
N GLY A 146 -5.25 -0.04 7.96
CA GLY A 146 -6.25 1.04 7.95
C GLY A 146 -6.13 1.99 6.76
N VAL A 147 -5.30 1.66 5.77
CA VAL A 147 -5.07 2.50 4.57
C VAL A 147 -4.99 1.61 3.33
N GLY A 148 -5.63 2.07 2.26
CA GLY A 148 -5.52 1.43 0.95
C GLY A 148 -4.25 1.83 0.20
N LEU A 149 -4.02 1.21 -0.96
CA LEU A 149 -2.82 1.42 -1.78
C LEU A 149 -2.55 2.90 -2.10
N GLU A 150 -3.55 3.66 -2.53
CA GLU A 150 -3.34 5.05 -2.94
C GLU A 150 -2.96 5.94 -1.75
N GLN A 151 -3.57 5.72 -0.59
CA GLN A 151 -3.20 6.41 0.63
C GLN A 151 -1.81 6.01 1.11
N PHE A 152 -1.49 4.71 1.03
CA PHE A 152 -0.16 4.22 1.38
C PHE A 152 0.94 4.87 0.52
N ARG A 153 0.71 5.01 -0.78
CA ARG A 153 1.61 5.72 -1.70
C ARG A 153 1.76 7.21 -1.36
N GLN A 154 0.69 7.85 -0.96
CA GLN A 154 0.69 9.29 -0.66
C GLN A 154 1.29 9.63 0.71
N ILE A 155 1.08 8.73 1.70
CA ILE A 155 1.45 8.98 3.10
C ILE A 155 2.81 8.38 3.44
N ILE A 156 3.03 7.12 3.02
CA ILE A 156 4.17 6.32 3.49
C ILE A 156 5.28 6.28 2.44
N LEU A 157 4.90 6.15 1.19
CA LEU A 157 5.83 6.17 0.06
C LEU A 157 5.69 7.48 -0.71
N LEU A 158 6.35 8.53 -0.28
CA LEU A 158 6.41 9.77 -1.04
C LEU A 158 7.39 9.60 -2.22
N PRO A 159 6.91 9.36 -3.46
CA PRO A 159 7.78 9.20 -4.60
C PRO A 159 8.63 10.44 -4.83
N GLN A 160 9.81 10.25 -5.41
CA GLN A 160 10.71 11.35 -5.75
C GLN A 160 9.99 12.39 -6.64
N GLY A 161 9.83 13.60 -6.14
CA GLY A 161 9.13 14.69 -6.83
C GLY A 161 7.74 15.03 -6.29
N ASP A 162 7.00 14.09 -5.71
CA ASP A 162 5.65 14.37 -5.19
C ASP A 162 5.70 15.13 -3.85
N PHE A 163 6.71 14.89 -3.03
CA PHE A 163 6.97 15.71 -1.85
C PHE A 163 7.26 17.17 -2.20
N ARG A 164 7.98 17.40 -3.30
CA ARG A 164 8.21 18.76 -3.82
C ARG A 164 6.92 19.42 -4.28
N LYS A 165 6.01 18.68 -4.92
CA LYS A 165 4.68 19.18 -5.32
C LYS A 165 3.89 19.62 -4.09
N LEU A 166 3.87 18.81 -3.02
CA LEU A 166 3.21 19.15 -1.77
C LEU A 166 3.78 20.42 -1.13
N LEU A 167 5.11 20.56 -1.10
CA LEU A 167 5.77 21.74 -0.54
C LEU A 167 5.54 23.02 -1.35
N LEU A 168 5.47 22.90 -2.68
CA LEU A 168 5.30 24.03 -3.60
C LEU A 168 3.83 24.30 -3.96
N ALA A 169 2.91 23.40 -3.55
CA ALA A 169 1.49 23.59 -3.77
C ALA A 169 0.97 24.84 -3.07
N ASP A 170 0.06 25.54 -3.70
CA ASP A 170 -0.66 26.64 -3.06
C ASP A 170 -1.61 26.10 -1.94
N SER A 171 -2.22 27.01 -1.19
CA SER A 171 -3.03 26.64 -0.03
C SER A 171 -4.22 25.77 -0.40
N SER A 172 -4.82 25.96 -1.58
CA SER A 172 -6.00 25.23 -2.04
C SER A 172 -5.66 23.79 -2.44
N ASP A 173 -4.55 23.60 -3.15
CA ASP A 173 -4.09 22.28 -3.58
C ASP A 173 -3.50 21.49 -2.40
N ARG A 174 -2.82 22.19 -1.47
CA ARG A 174 -2.36 21.57 -0.21
C ARG A 174 -3.53 21.10 0.63
N GLN A 175 -4.62 21.85 0.71
CA GLN A 175 -5.84 21.45 1.41
C GLN A 175 -6.44 20.19 0.79
N LYS A 176 -6.57 20.10 -0.53
CA LYS A 176 -7.07 18.88 -1.23
C LYS A 176 -6.21 17.65 -0.93
N ILE A 177 -4.87 17.81 -0.97
CA ILE A 177 -3.96 16.71 -0.65
C ILE A 177 -4.14 16.28 0.81
N MET A 178 -4.27 17.23 1.75
CA MET A 178 -4.52 16.93 3.16
C MET A 178 -5.89 16.29 3.39
N GLU A 179 -6.94 16.72 2.70
CA GLU A 179 -8.26 16.10 2.74
C GLU A 179 -8.23 14.64 2.26
N GLN A 180 -7.48 14.35 1.21
CA GLN A 180 -7.27 12.99 0.73
C GLN A 180 -6.44 12.15 1.73
N LEU A 181 -5.37 12.73 2.28
CA LEU A 181 -4.47 12.12 3.24
C LEU A 181 -5.19 11.67 4.52
N PHE A 182 -5.96 12.57 5.10
CA PHE A 182 -6.64 12.35 6.38
C PHE A 182 -8.07 11.85 6.20
N GLN A 183 -8.51 11.54 4.99
CA GLN A 183 -9.88 11.08 4.67
C GLN A 183 -10.97 11.96 5.30
N THR A 184 -10.72 13.27 5.38
CA THR A 184 -11.66 14.21 6.00
C THR A 184 -12.91 14.43 5.17
N GLY A 185 -13.00 13.88 3.98
CA GLY A 185 -14.19 13.91 3.12
C GLY A 185 -15.48 13.39 3.78
N ILE A 186 -15.35 12.45 4.73
CA ILE A 186 -16.50 11.96 5.50
C ILE A 186 -17.10 13.07 6.39
N TYR A 187 -16.25 13.91 6.98
CA TYR A 187 -16.70 15.04 7.82
C TYR A 187 -17.34 16.13 6.97
N LEU A 188 -16.79 16.40 5.78
CA LEU A 188 -17.38 17.35 4.84
C LEU A 188 -18.75 16.86 4.33
N ALA A 189 -18.88 15.56 4.04
CA ALA A 189 -20.17 14.97 3.66
C ALA A 189 -21.19 15.05 4.80
N PHE A 190 -20.76 14.83 6.03
CA PHE A 190 -21.60 14.94 7.22
C PHE A 190 -22.05 16.38 7.47
N GLU A 191 -21.14 17.35 7.40
CA GLU A 191 -21.43 18.78 7.51
C GLU A 191 -22.45 19.21 6.46
N LYS A 192 -22.28 18.81 5.21
CA LYS A 192 -23.18 19.12 4.11
C LYS A 192 -24.59 18.57 4.35
N LYS A 193 -24.66 17.33 4.85
CA LYS A 193 -25.94 16.70 5.19
C LYS A 193 -26.64 17.42 6.34
N LEU A 194 -25.91 17.84 7.37
CA LEU A 194 -26.47 18.65 8.46
C LEU A 194 -27.00 20.01 7.96
N GLN A 195 -26.25 20.69 7.09
CA GLN A 195 -26.69 21.94 6.49
C GLN A 195 -27.97 21.77 5.64
N GLU A 196 -28.08 20.67 4.88
CA GLU A 196 -29.28 20.35 4.11
C GLU A 196 -30.47 20.08 5.02
N GLU A 197 -30.31 19.33 6.10
CA GLU A 197 -31.36 19.05 7.09
C GLU A 197 -31.80 20.34 7.83
N THR A 198 -30.85 21.19 8.22
CA THR A 198 -31.15 22.49 8.86
C THR A 198 -31.99 23.37 7.94
N LYS A 199 -31.58 23.49 6.65
CA LYS A 199 -32.37 24.27 5.68
C LYS A 199 -33.80 23.74 5.48
N LYS A 200 -33.99 22.43 5.47
CA LYS A 200 -35.32 21.82 5.40
C LYS A 200 -36.15 22.18 6.62
N LEU A 201 -35.59 22.01 7.82
CA LEU A 201 -36.28 22.38 9.05
C LEU A 201 -36.64 23.86 9.10
N GLU A 202 -35.78 24.77 8.68
CA GLU A 202 -36.02 26.19 8.57
C GLU A 202 -37.20 26.46 7.60
N SER A 203 -37.18 25.83 6.40
CA SER A 203 -38.25 25.99 5.42
C SER A 203 -39.59 25.45 5.88
N ASP A 204 -39.60 24.37 6.67
CA ASP A 204 -40.81 23.79 7.25
C ASP A 204 -41.34 24.64 8.41
N TYR A 205 -40.49 25.33 9.14
CA TYR A 205 -40.83 26.18 10.28
C TYR A 205 -41.42 27.56 9.87
N GLU A 206 -40.93 28.17 8.79
CA GLU A 206 -41.40 29.46 8.29
C GLU A 206 -42.94 29.49 8.02
N PRO A 207 -43.53 28.53 7.27
CA PRO A 207 -44.98 28.55 7.00
C PRO A 207 -45.82 28.32 8.25
N VAL A 208 -45.34 27.57 9.24
CA VAL A 208 -46.05 27.35 10.51
C VAL A 208 -46.13 28.63 11.35
N SER A 209 -45.05 29.40 11.38
CA SER A 209 -45.00 30.68 12.09
C SER A 209 -45.98 31.71 11.49
N TYR A 210 -46.10 31.78 10.16
CA TYR A 210 -47.06 32.67 9.49
C TYR A 210 -48.52 32.28 9.69
N THR A 211 -48.84 31.00 9.78
CA THR A 211 -50.21 30.53 10.04
C THR A 211 -50.64 30.76 11.47
N HIS A 212 -49.72 30.66 12.44
CA HIS A 212 -50.05 30.95 13.86
C HIS A 212 -50.30 32.43 14.14
N LEU A 213 -49.55 33.33 13.48
CA LEU A 213 -49.76 34.78 13.63
C LEU A 213 -51.08 35.26 13.02
N ARG A 214 -51.54 34.63 11.90
CA ARG A 214 -52.85 34.97 11.28
C ARG A 214 -54.07 34.42 12.01
N ALA A 215 -53.92 33.44 12.87
CA ALA A 215 -55.02 32.85 13.63
C ALA A 215 -55.37 33.66 14.92
N HIS A 216 -54.59 34.69 15.24
CA HIS A 216 -54.80 35.55 16.42
C HIS A 216 -55.20 37.00 16.07
N GLU A 217 -55.41 37.33 14.77
CA GLU A 217 -56.08 38.53 14.31
C GLU A 217 -57.57 38.23 13.97
#